data_bffb5bc75b1961e628205d5fa0107258
#
_entry.id   bffb5bc75b1961e628205d5fa0107258
#
_cell.length_a   1.000
_cell.length_b   1.000
_cell.length_c   1.000
_cell.angle_alpha   90.00
_cell.angle_beta   90.00
_cell.angle_gamma   90.00
#
_symmetry.space_group_name_H-M   'P 1'
#
loop_
_entity.id
_entity.type
_entity.pdbx_description
1 polymer ?
#
loop_
_entity_poly.entity_id
_entity_poly.type
_entity_poly.pdbx_seq_one_letter_code
_entity_poly.pdbx_strand_id
1 'polypeptide(L)'
;QFGRRNIACLTIAPTGTTSLMTQTTSGIEPVFLPVYKRRRKVNPNDTNVHVDFIDETGDAFEEYIVYHPKFVTWMETQGLDPNKRYSQEEIDALVEKSPYYKATSNDVDWLMKVKMQGRIQKWVDHSISVTINLPNNVEEELVNRLYIEAWKSGCKGCTVYRDGSRSGVLISTKSDKKEELPPCKPPTVVEVRPRILN
;
A
#
# COMPACT_ATOMS: atom_id res chain seq x y z
N GLN A 1 33.37 -27.80 -7.11
CA GLN A 1 34.51 -26.87 -7.22
C GLN A 1 34.27 -25.81 -8.28
N PHE A 2 33.21 -25.93 -9.03
CA PHE A 2 32.74 -24.92 -9.96
C PHE A 2 31.64 -24.12 -9.24
N GLY A 3 31.96 -22.92 -8.75
CA GLY A 3 31.06 -22.05 -8.05
C GLY A 3 29.74 -21.82 -8.81
N ARG A 4 28.81 -21.08 -8.24
CA ARG A 4 27.58 -20.72 -8.91
C ARG A 4 27.87 -19.87 -10.14
N ARG A 5 27.22 -20.18 -11.27
CA ARG A 5 27.33 -19.38 -12.50
C ARG A 5 26.72 -17.99 -12.31
N ASN A 6 25.63 -17.89 -11.54
CA ASN A 6 24.92 -16.66 -11.28
C ASN A 6 25.28 -16.12 -9.89
N ILE A 7 25.45 -14.83 -9.77
CA ILE A 7 25.72 -14.14 -8.49
C ILE A 7 24.54 -14.31 -7.54
N ALA A 8 23.32 -14.26 -8.07
CA ALA A 8 22.08 -14.42 -7.31
C ALA A 8 21.13 -15.39 -8.02
N CYS A 9 20.45 -16.21 -7.26
CA CYS A 9 19.51 -17.21 -7.75
C CYS A 9 18.07 -16.93 -7.28
N LEU A 10 17.91 -16.27 -6.14
CA LEU A 10 16.61 -16.03 -5.53
C LEU A 10 16.38 -14.52 -5.30
N THR A 11 15.19 -14.09 -5.63
CA THR A 11 14.72 -12.72 -5.40
C THR A 11 13.24 -12.70 -5.04
N ILE A 12 12.83 -11.72 -4.26
CA ILE A 12 11.42 -11.37 -4.08
C ILE A 12 11.23 -9.99 -4.69
N ALA A 13 10.80 -9.99 -5.96
CA ALA A 13 10.51 -8.78 -6.72
C ALA A 13 9.13 -8.20 -6.36
N PRO A 14 8.80 -6.96 -6.76
CA PRO A 14 7.49 -6.36 -6.48
C PRO A 14 6.29 -7.16 -7.01
N THR A 15 6.41 -7.86 -8.12
CA THR A 15 5.40 -8.78 -8.70
C THR A 15 3.98 -8.20 -8.85
N GLY A 16 3.84 -6.88 -9.03
CA GLY A 16 2.53 -6.22 -9.10
C GLY A 16 1.63 -6.78 -10.19
N THR A 17 2.10 -6.84 -11.44
CA THR A 17 1.33 -7.39 -12.58
C THR A 17 1.06 -8.88 -12.40
N THR A 18 2.05 -9.65 -11.96
CA THR A 18 1.90 -11.09 -11.74
C THR A 18 0.85 -11.38 -10.67
N SER A 19 0.86 -10.63 -9.57
CA SER A 19 -0.12 -10.79 -8.49
C SER A 19 -1.56 -10.49 -8.95
N LEU A 20 -1.74 -9.50 -9.83
CA LEU A 20 -3.04 -9.23 -10.44
C LEU A 20 -3.52 -10.42 -11.29
N MET A 21 -2.65 -11.00 -12.10
CA MET A 21 -2.98 -12.17 -12.92
C MET A 21 -3.34 -13.39 -12.08
N THR A 22 -2.64 -13.62 -10.98
CA THR A 22 -2.87 -14.74 -10.07
C THR A 22 -3.92 -14.45 -9.01
N GLN A 23 -4.47 -13.24 -8.99
CA GLN A 23 -5.47 -12.79 -8.01
C GLN A 23 -5.01 -12.96 -6.55
N THR A 24 -3.74 -12.64 -6.31
CA THR A 24 -3.09 -12.71 -4.99
C THR A 24 -2.49 -11.35 -4.61
N THR A 25 -1.73 -11.30 -3.52
CA THR A 25 -0.96 -10.13 -3.14
C THR A 25 0.46 -10.18 -3.69
N SER A 26 1.13 -9.03 -3.77
CA SER A 26 2.49 -8.91 -4.27
C SER A 26 3.53 -9.40 -3.26
N GLY A 27 4.53 -10.15 -3.73
CA GLY A 27 5.65 -10.60 -2.92
C GLY A 27 5.22 -11.31 -1.63
N ILE A 28 5.71 -10.82 -0.50
CA ILE A 28 5.35 -11.30 0.85
C ILE A 28 4.48 -10.30 1.62
N GLU A 29 3.81 -9.41 0.90
CA GLU A 29 2.99 -8.38 1.50
C GLU A 29 1.55 -8.87 1.74
N PRO A 30 0.90 -8.49 2.87
CA PRO A 30 -0.53 -8.69 3.04
C PRO A 30 -1.30 -7.79 2.06
N VAL A 31 -2.59 -8.07 1.90
CA VAL A 31 -3.46 -7.19 1.11
C VAL A 31 -3.43 -5.76 1.66
N PHE A 32 -3.36 -4.78 0.77
CA PHE A 32 -3.39 -3.38 1.18
C PHE A 32 -4.77 -3.00 1.72
N LEU A 33 -5.79 -3.18 0.90
CA LEU A 33 -7.20 -3.03 1.25
C LEU A 33 -8.01 -4.11 0.54
N PRO A 34 -8.92 -4.84 1.21
CA PRO A 34 -9.80 -5.81 0.56
C PRO A 34 -10.87 -5.14 -0.31
N VAL A 35 -11.21 -3.89 0.03
CA VAL A 35 -12.17 -3.05 -0.69
C VAL A 35 -11.63 -1.63 -0.74
N TYR A 36 -11.64 -1.01 -1.91
CA TYR A 36 -11.19 0.37 -2.06
C TYR A 36 -11.96 1.10 -3.17
N LYS A 37 -12.01 2.42 -3.10
CA LYS A 37 -12.52 3.27 -4.17
C LYS A 37 -11.42 3.59 -5.16
N ARG A 38 -11.73 3.46 -6.43
CA ARG A 38 -10.86 3.89 -7.52
C ARG A 38 -11.52 5.05 -8.25
N ARG A 39 -10.72 6.04 -8.59
CA ARG A 39 -11.10 7.14 -9.46
C ARG A 39 -10.57 6.93 -10.86
N ARG A 40 -11.45 7.12 -11.83
CA ARG A 40 -11.09 7.15 -13.25
C ARG A 40 -11.47 8.52 -13.81
N LYS A 41 -10.52 9.17 -14.48
CA LYS A 41 -10.83 10.40 -15.22
C LYS A 41 -11.80 10.07 -16.35
N VAL A 42 -12.87 10.83 -16.44
CA VAL A 42 -13.84 10.72 -17.52
C VAL A 42 -13.30 11.47 -18.73
N ASN A 43 -13.23 10.79 -19.89
CA ASN A 43 -12.82 11.45 -21.11
C ASN A 43 -13.98 12.27 -21.70
N PRO A 44 -13.69 13.38 -22.40
CA PRO A 44 -14.72 14.23 -22.99
C PRO A 44 -15.71 13.50 -23.94
N ASN A 45 -15.31 12.36 -24.47
CA ASN A 45 -16.10 11.55 -25.41
C ASN A 45 -16.89 10.41 -24.72
N ASP A 46 -16.79 10.27 -23.43
CA ASP A 46 -17.51 9.23 -22.67
C ASP A 46 -18.94 9.75 -22.37
N THR A 47 -19.92 9.37 -23.20
CA THR A 47 -21.29 9.88 -23.12
C THR A 47 -22.19 9.20 -22.09
N ASN A 48 -21.79 8.04 -21.54
CA ASN A 48 -22.61 7.22 -20.64
C ASN A 48 -21.95 7.00 -19.25
N VAL A 49 -21.10 7.91 -18.83
CA VAL A 49 -20.37 7.79 -17.56
C VAL A 49 -20.96 8.76 -16.54
N HIS A 50 -21.22 8.27 -15.33
CA HIS A 50 -21.63 9.10 -14.21
C HIS A 50 -20.42 9.87 -13.68
N VAL A 51 -20.55 11.19 -13.50
CA VAL A 51 -19.52 12.02 -12.90
C VAL A 51 -19.81 12.13 -11.41
N ASP A 52 -18.92 11.56 -10.59
CA ASP A 52 -19.05 11.59 -9.13
C ASP A 52 -18.28 12.75 -8.50
N PHE A 53 -17.22 13.23 -9.16
CA PHE A 53 -16.34 14.25 -8.63
C PHE A 53 -15.72 15.09 -9.75
N ILE A 54 -15.62 16.40 -9.52
CA ILE A 54 -14.89 17.33 -10.38
C ILE A 54 -13.79 17.96 -9.54
N ASP A 55 -12.55 17.91 -10.01
CA ASP A 55 -11.40 18.48 -9.30
C ASP A 55 -11.28 20.01 -9.52
N GLU A 56 -10.31 20.62 -8.85
CA GLU A 56 -10.06 22.07 -8.91
C GLU A 56 -9.62 22.53 -10.31
N THR A 57 -9.18 21.62 -11.17
CA THR A 57 -8.77 21.88 -12.56
C THR A 57 -9.92 21.74 -13.54
N GLY A 58 -11.10 21.31 -13.08
CA GLY A 58 -12.30 21.08 -13.90
C GLY A 58 -12.35 19.69 -14.54
N ASP A 59 -11.46 18.79 -14.17
CA ASP A 59 -11.47 17.41 -14.64
C ASP A 59 -12.54 16.59 -13.92
N ALA A 60 -13.34 15.86 -14.70
CA ALA A 60 -14.41 15.00 -14.21
C ALA A 60 -13.90 13.58 -13.92
N PHE A 61 -14.35 12.99 -12.82
CA PHE A 61 -13.98 11.65 -12.40
C PHE A 61 -15.19 10.81 -12.05
N GLU A 62 -15.13 9.54 -12.40
CA GLU A 62 -16.02 8.49 -11.94
C GLU A 62 -15.38 7.74 -10.79
N GLU A 63 -16.13 7.50 -9.71
CA GLU A 63 -15.70 6.67 -8.58
C GLU A 63 -16.41 5.31 -8.62
N TYR A 64 -15.66 4.25 -8.47
CA TYR A 64 -16.20 2.90 -8.36
C TYR A 64 -15.48 2.08 -7.30
N ILE A 65 -16.22 1.16 -6.70
CA ILE A 65 -15.70 0.27 -5.68
C ILE A 65 -15.00 -0.91 -6.37
N VAL A 66 -13.81 -1.22 -5.92
CA VAL A 66 -13.04 -2.38 -6.37
C VAL A 66 -12.86 -3.33 -5.18
N TYR A 67 -13.26 -4.56 -5.39
CA TYR A 67 -13.07 -5.65 -4.44
C TYR A 67 -11.84 -6.47 -4.81
N HIS A 68 -11.05 -6.87 -3.81
CA HIS A 68 -9.99 -7.84 -4.05
C HIS A 68 -10.60 -9.17 -4.51
N PRO A 69 -10.05 -9.86 -5.54
CA PRO A 69 -10.67 -11.07 -6.10
C PRO A 69 -10.99 -12.16 -5.08
N LYS A 70 -10.12 -12.37 -4.09
CA LYS A 70 -10.37 -13.35 -3.02
C LYS A 70 -11.42 -12.88 -2.01
N PHE A 71 -11.64 -11.58 -1.86
CA PHE A 71 -12.75 -11.05 -1.10
C PHE A 71 -14.08 -11.32 -1.83
N VAL A 72 -14.12 -11.16 -3.16
CA VAL A 72 -15.26 -11.56 -3.99
C VAL A 72 -15.57 -13.04 -3.80
N THR A 73 -14.56 -13.91 -3.91
CA THR A 73 -14.75 -15.36 -3.68
C THR A 73 -15.34 -15.63 -2.28
N TRP A 74 -14.88 -14.93 -1.25
CA TRP A 74 -15.44 -15.06 0.08
C TRP A 74 -16.90 -14.59 0.13
N MET A 75 -17.23 -13.44 -0.46
CA MET A 75 -18.62 -12.97 -0.56
C MET A 75 -19.55 -14.00 -1.19
N GLU A 76 -19.14 -14.61 -2.30
CA GLU A 76 -19.88 -15.65 -3.00
C GLU A 76 -20.11 -16.88 -2.09
N THR A 77 -19.10 -17.29 -1.31
CA THR A 77 -19.28 -18.40 -0.35
C THR A 77 -20.26 -18.07 0.78
N GLN A 78 -20.48 -16.79 1.07
CA GLN A 78 -21.48 -16.33 2.03
C GLN A 78 -22.86 -16.09 1.39
N GLY A 79 -23.03 -16.37 0.10
CA GLY A 79 -24.26 -16.11 -0.64
C GLY A 79 -24.55 -14.63 -0.90
N LEU A 80 -23.53 -13.80 -0.88
CA LEU A 80 -23.61 -12.38 -1.15
C LEU A 80 -23.34 -12.09 -2.62
N ASP A 81 -24.08 -11.14 -3.22
CA ASP A 81 -23.86 -10.72 -4.59
C ASP A 81 -22.79 -9.61 -4.66
N PRO A 82 -21.61 -9.89 -5.27
CA PRO A 82 -20.55 -8.89 -5.40
C PRO A 82 -20.91 -7.70 -6.31
N ASN A 83 -21.94 -7.85 -7.16
CA ASN A 83 -22.37 -6.81 -8.09
C ASN A 83 -23.40 -5.86 -7.47
N LYS A 84 -23.95 -6.21 -6.30
CA LYS A 84 -24.83 -5.31 -5.56
C LYS A 84 -24.07 -4.07 -5.11
N ARG A 85 -24.69 -2.91 -5.23
CA ARG A 85 -24.17 -1.69 -4.60
C ARG A 85 -24.39 -1.76 -3.09
N TYR A 86 -23.30 -1.83 -2.35
CA TYR A 86 -23.30 -1.78 -0.89
C TYR A 86 -23.00 -0.36 -0.42
N SER A 87 -23.64 0.06 0.66
CA SER A 87 -23.28 1.29 1.35
C SER A 87 -21.91 1.13 2.04
N GLN A 88 -21.28 2.24 2.43
CA GLN A 88 -20.01 2.19 3.14
C GLN A 88 -20.10 1.39 4.44
N GLU A 89 -21.20 1.57 5.19
CA GLU A 89 -21.45 0.87 6.45
C GLU A 89 -21.61 -0.64 6.23
N GLU A 90 -22.31 -1.04 5.16
CA GLU A 90 -22.44 -2.45 4.77
C GLU A 90 -21.07 -3.04 4.41
N ILE A 91 -20.23 -2.31 3.67
CA ILE A 91 -18.88 -2.74 3.29
C ILE A 91 -18.01 -2.94 4.54
N ASP A 92 -18.02 -1.99 5.46
CA ASP A 92 -17.25 -2.06 6.70
C ASP A 92 -17.68 -3.27 7.54
N ALA A 93 -18.97 -3.53 7.65
CA ALA A 93 -19.52 -4.71 8.33
C ALA A 93 -19.16 -6.03 7.62
N LEU A 94 -19.08 -6.04 6.30
CA LEU A 94 -18.63 -7.20 5.52
C LEU A 94 -17.14 -7.46 5.74
N VAL A 95 -16.32 -6.41 5.73
CA VAL A 95 -14.88 -6.52 6.00
C VAL A 95 -14.63 -7.06 7.40
N GLU A 96 -15.39 -6.59 8.41
CA GLU A 96 -15.29 -7.08 9.80
C GLU A 96 -15.61 -8.58 9.94
N LYS A 97 -16.53 -9.08 9.13
CA LYS A 97 -16.90 -10.52 9.13
C LYS A 97 -15.97 -11.38 8.29
N SER A 98 -15.13 -10.76 7.45
CA SER A 98 -14.28 -11.46 6.51
C SER A 98 -12.96 -11.92 7.14
N PRO A 99 -12.25 -12.86 6.48
CA PRO A 99 -10.89 -13.25 6.88
C PRO A 99 -9.87 -12.11 6.81
N TYR A 100 -10.21 -10.97 6.20
CA TYR A 100 -9.34 -9.80 6.08
C TYR A 100 -9.42 -8.84 7.27
N TYR A 101 -10.33 -9.09 8.22
CA TYR A 101 -10.43 -8.26 9.41
C TYR A 101 -9.11 -8.27 10.19
N LYS A 102 -8.55 -7.09 10.43
CA LYS A 102 -7.24 -6.88 11.09
C LYS A 102 -6.06 -7.62 10.45
N ALA A 103 -6.16 -7.98 9.16
CA ALA A 103 -5.12 -8.70 8.43
C ALA A 103 -4.58 -7.91 7.24
N THR A 104 -4.93 -6.63 7.11
CA THR A 104 -4.44 -5.76 6.02
C THR A 104 -3.03 -5.23 6.31
N SER A 105 -2.41 -4.65 5.30
CA SER A 105 -1.09 -4.02 5.42
C SER A 105 -0.99 -2.95 6.52
N ASN A 106 -2.13 -2.30 6.83
CA ASN A 106 -2.20 -1.26 7.85
C ASN A 106 -2.45 -1.82 9.26
N ASP A 107 -2.98 -3.04 9.36
CA ASP A 107 -3.37 -3.66 10.64
C ASP A 107 -2.27 -4.53 11.25
N VAL A 108 -1.43 -5.15 10.41
CA VAL A 108 -0.40 -6.07 10.88
C VAL A 108 0.69 -5.34 11.68
N ASP A 109 1.25 -6.04 12.68
CA ASP A 109 2.38 -5.51 13.46
C ASP A 109 3.58 -5.24 12.54
N TRP A 110 3.92 -3.98 12.39
CA TRP A 110 4.96 -3.52 11.47
C TRP A 110 6.36 -3.99 11.88
N LEU A 111 6.67 -4.08 13.18
CA LEU A 111 7.94 -4.59 13.67
C LEU A 111 8.07 -6.09 13.41
N MET A 112 7.00 -6.84 13.61
CA MET A 112 6.98 -8.27 13.28
C MET A 112 7.10 -8.50 11.78
N LYS A 113 6.50 -7.64 10.95
CA LYS A 113 6.66 -7.67 9.49
C LYS A 113 8.13 -7.50 9.08
N VAL A 114 8.84 -6.55 9.68
CA VAL A 114 10.27 -6.34 9.46
C VAL A 114 11.09 -7.55 9.90
N LYS A 115 10.81 -8.11 11.08
CA LYS A 115 11.50 -9.31 11.57
C LYS A 115 11.26 -10.53 10.68
N MET A 116 10.04 -10.69 10.16
CA MET A 116 9.71 -11.72 9.19
C MET A 116 10.54 -11.55 7.92
N GLN A 117 10.62 -10.33 7.37
CA GLN A 117 11.45 -10.01 6.22
C GLN A 117 12.91 -10.37 6.46
N GLY A 118 13.48 -10.03 7.62
CA GLY A 118 14.86 -10.36 7.98
C GLY A 118 15.11 -11.88 8.07
N ARG A 119 14.12 -12.65 8.56
CA ARG A 119 14.20 -14.11 8.57
C ARG A 119 14.21 -14.70 7.15
N ILE A 120 13.35 -14.17 6.26
CA ILE A 120 13.28 -14.61 4.86
C ILE A 120 14.56 -14.18 4.12
N GLN A 121 15.12 -13.01 4.42
CA GLN A 121 16.31 -12.47 3.78
C GLN A 121 17.52 -13.41 3.86
N LYS A 122 17.60 -14.27 4.88
CA LYS A 122 18.68 -15.27 5.01
C LYS A 122 18.69 -16.29 3.87
N TRP A 123 17.53 -16.47 3.21
CA TRP A 123 17.33 -17.45 2.14
C TRP A 123 17.22 -16.82 0.75
N VAL A 124 17.25 -15.51 0.68
CA VAL A 124 17.08 -14.75 -0.56
C VAL A 124 18.36 -13.98 -0.85
N ASP A 125 18.92 -14.21 -2.03
CA ASP A 125 20.20 -13.60 -2.43
C ASP A 125 20.08 -12.09 -2.63
N HIS A 126 19.00 -11.64 -3.28
CA HIS A 126 18.73 -10.22 -3.52
C HIS A 126 17.99 -9.54 -2.36
N SER A 127 17.89 -8.23 -2.41
CA SER A 127 16.99 -7.48 -1.54
C SER A 127 15.53 -7.90 -1.78
N ILE A 128 14.75 -7.93 -0.71
CA ILE A 128 13.32 -8.24 -0.76
C ILE A 128 12.55 -6.93 -0.98
N SER A 129 11.68 -6.91 -1.98
CA SER A 129 10.75 -5.81 -2.17
C SER A 129 9.57 -5.95 -1.20
N VAL A 130 9.55 -5.10 -0.20
CA VAL A 130 8.48 -5.01 0.81
C VAL A 130 8.26 -3.56 1.17
N THR A 131 7.01 -3.14 1.21
CA THR A 131 6.60 -1.84 1.70
C THR A 131 5.87 -1.97 3.03
N ILE A 132 6.30 -1.20 4.01
CA ILE A 132 5.61 -1.05 5.29
C ILE A 132 4.70 0.16 5.16
N ASN A 133 3.39 -0.10 5.12
CA ASN A 133 2.40 0.95 5.03
C ASN A 133 2.04 1.41 6.44
N LEU A 134 2.12 2.71 6.66
CA LEU A 134 1.84 3.37 7.93
C LEU A 134 0.69 4.37 7.73
N PRO A 135 -0.21 4.51 8.69
CA PRO A 135 -1.20 5.57 8.67
C PRO A 135 -0.54 6.96 8.77
N ASN A 136 -1.28 8.01 8.42
CA ASN A 136 -0.75 9.38 8.35
C ASN A 136 -0.35 9.98 9.71
N ASN A 137 -0.94 9.49 10.79
CA ASN A 137 -0.76 9.99 12.16
C ASN A 137 0.35 9.29 12.95
N VAL A 138 1.25 8.55 12.28
CA VAL A 138 2.36 7.87 12.96
C VAL A 138 3.45 8.86 13.36
N GLU A 139 4.04 8.60 14.50
CA GLU A 139 5.18 9.35 15.01
C GLU A 139 6.47 9.01 14.24
N GLU A 140 7.33 10.01 14.06
CA GLU A 140 8.62 9.85 13.39
C GLU A 140 9.51 8.80 14.07
N GLU A 141 9.43 8.72 15.39
CA GLU A 141 10.19 7.74 16.18
C GLU A 141 9.85 6.28 15.79
N LEU A 142 8.60 5.98 15.42
CA LEU A 142 8.23 4.66 14.93
C LEU A 142 8.94 4.33 13.61
N VAL A 143 9.03 5.31 12.71
CA VAL A 143 9.74 5.13 11.42
C VAL A 143 11.22 4.85 11.66
N ASN A 144 11.85 5.60 12.56
CA ASN A 144 13.24 5.39 12.98
C ASN A 144 13.44 3.97 13.55
N ARG A 145 12.56 3.53 14.46
CA ARG A 145 12.59 2.18 15.03
C ARG A 145 12.47 1.09 13.97
N LEU A 146 11.62 1.28 12.95
CA LEU A 146 11.45 0.32 11.86
C LEU A 146 12.74 0.16 11.04
N TYR A 147 13.41 1.25 10.70
CA TYR A 147 14.70 1.19 9.99
C TYR A 147 15.81 0.54 10.84
N ILE A 148 15.88 0.88 12.12
CA ILE A 148 16.83 0.24 13.05
C ILE A 148 16.57 -1.25 13.17
N GLU A 149 15.30 -1.66 13.29
CA GLU A 149 14.94 -3.07 13.38
C GLU A 149 15.22 -3.81 12.06
N ALA A 150 14.98 -3.17 10.90
CA ALA A 150 15.33 -3.74 9.61
C ALA A 150 16.84 -4.03 9.50
N TRP A 151 17.65 -3.08 9.92
CA TRP A 151 19.09 -3.25 9.96
C TRP A 151 19.51 -4.38 10.92
N LYS A 152 19.00 -4.39 12.16
CA LYS A 152 19.28 -5.44 13.16
C LYS A 152 18.83 -6.83 12.71
N SER A 153 17.74 -6.90 11.97
CA SER A 153 17.21 -8.17 11.43
C SER A 153 17.95 -8.64 10.19
N GLY A 154 18.92 -7.88 9.67
CA GLY A 154 19.71 -8.24 8.50
C GLY A 154 18.97 -8.09 7.17
N CYS A 155 17.97 -7.21 7.10
CA CYS A 155 17.32 -6.85 5.83
C CYS A 155 18.30 -6.11 4.93
N LYS A 156 18.31 -6.41 3.64
CA LYS A 156 19.12 -5.70 2.63
C LYS A 156 18.47 -4.41 2.14
N GLY A 157 17.18 -4.22 2.40
CA GLY A 157 16.42 -3.02 2.09
C GLY A 157 15.13 -2.99 2.88
N CYS A 158 14.58 -1.80 3.08
CA CYS A 158 13.29 -1.58 3.74
C CYS A 158 12.66 -0.32 3.16
N THR A 159 11.41 -0.41 2.76
CA THR A 159 10.64 0.73 2.25
C THR A 159 9.50 1.02 3.22
N VAL A 160 9.36 2.28 3.59
CA VAL A 160 8.26 2.76 4.41
C VAL A 160 7.42 3.73 3.57
N TYR A 161 6.12 3.55 3.58
CA TYR A 161 5.16 4.45 2.98
C TYR A 161 4.20 4.94 4.07
N ARG A 162 4.14 6.25 4.26
CA ARG A 162 3.16 6.88 5.13
C ARG A 162 1.98 7.36 4.30
N ASP A 163 0.78 7.03 4.72
CA ASP A 163 -0.44 7.45 4.05
C ASP A 163 -0.51 8.98 3.94
N GLY A 164 -1.00 9.48 2.81
CA GLY A 164 -1.05 10.92 2.52
C GLY A 164 0.30 11.58 2.19
N SER A 165 1.44 10.86 2.19
CA SER A 165 2.75 11.45 1.82
C SER A 165 2.89 11.69 0.31
N ARG A 166 2.02 11.11 -0.50
CA ARG A 166 1.92 11.35 -1.94
C ARG A 166 0.45 11.43 -2.34
N SER A 167 0.12 12.26 -3.31
CA SER A 167 -1.21 12.23 -3.95
C SER A 167 -1.42 10.86 -4.59
N GLY A 168 -2.30 10.06 -4.01
CA GLY A 168 -2.55 8.68 -4.41
C GLY A 168 -3.81 8.54 -5.25
N VAL A 169 -3.81 7.57 -6.16
CA VAL A 169 -4.97 7.15 -6.95
C VAL A 169 -5.91 6.24 -6.13
N LEU A 170 -5.40 5.64 -5.05
CA LEU A 170 -6.15 4.77 -4.16
C LEU A 170 -6.62 5.57 -2.95
N ILE A 171 -7.91 5.56 -2.70
CA ILE A 171 -8.54 6.25 -1.57
C ILE A 171 -9.11 5.17 -0.66
N SER A 172 -8.74 5.23 0.62
CA SER A 172 -9.39 4.41 1.64
C SER A 172 -10.89 4.73 1.66
N THR A 173 -11.71 3.72 1.79
CA THR A 173 -13.15 3.90 1.95
C THR A 173 -13.51 4.52 3.31
N LYS A 174 -12.63 4.46 4.30
CA LYS A 174 -12.77 5.19 5.56
C LYS A 174 -12.52 6.67 5.30
N SER A 175 -13.53 7.48 5.44
CA SER A 175 -13.42 8.93 5.38
C SER A 175 -12.64 9.41 6.61
N ASP A 176 -11.33 9.44 6.53
CA ASP A 176 -10.57 10.31 7.42
C ASP A 176 -10.99 11.74 7.07
N LYS A 177 -11.63 12.42 8.03
CA LYS A 177 -11.83 13.87 7.93
C LYS A 177 -10.46 14.45 7.58
N LYS A 178 -10.37 15.16 6.46
CA LYS A 178 -9.20 15.97 6.14
C LYS A 178 -9.00 16.94 7.31
N GLU A 179 -8.14 16.61 8.26
CA GLU A 179 -7.48 17.63 9.03
C GLU A 179 -6.56 18.33 8.03
N GLU A 180 -6.83 19.61 7.80
CA GLU A 180 -5.92 20.45 7.03
C GLU A 180 -4.55 20.40 7.70
N LEU A 181 -3.61 19.76 7.03
CA LEU A 181 -2.22 19.77 7.47
C LEU A 181 -1.77 21.23 7.56
N PRO A 182 -1.16 21.64 8.67
CA PRO A 182 -0.59 22.98 8.75
C PRO A 182 0.37 23.19 7.58
N PRO A 183 0.40 24.37 6.97
CA PRO A 183 1.23 24.63 5.80
C PRO A 183 2.66 24.21 6.07
N CYS A 184 3.18 23.35 5.22
CA CYS A 184 4.56 22.88 5.30
C CYS A 184 5.47 24.11 5.34
N LYS A 185 6.22 24.28 6.43
CA LYS A 185 7.25 25.33 6.48
C LYS A 185 8.21 25.06 5.30
N PRO A 186 8.51 26.09 4.50
CA PRO A 186 9.48 25.92 3.43
C PRO A 186 10.77 25.35 4.02
N PRO A 187 11.45 24.41 3.34
CA PRO A 187 12.70 23.85 3.84
C PRO A 187 13.66 25.01 4.12
N THR A 188 14.25 25.00 5.30
CA THR A 188 15.28 25.96 5.64
C THR A 188 16.43 25.76 4.65
N VAL A 189 16.63 26.72 3.77
CA VAL A 189 17.74 26.67 2.81
C VAL A 189 19.02 26.70 3.61
N VAL A 190 19.74 25.58 3.61
CA VAL A 190 21.11 25.55 4.14
C VAL A 190 21.97 26.26 3.12
N GLU A 191 22.28 27.55 3.36
CA GLU A 191 23.02 28.41 2.43
C GLU A 191 24.47 27.99 2.21
N VAL A 192 24.98 27.08 3.00
CA VAL A 192 26.40 26.67 2.89
C VAL A 192 26.50 25.15 2.90
N ARG A 193 26.74 24.59 1.74
CA ARG A 193 27.21 23.19 1.63
C ARG A 193 28.63 23.18 2.22
N PRO A 194 28.94 22.40 3.28
CA PRO A 194 30.32 22.28 3.71
C PRO A 194 31.13 21.69 2.55
N ARG A 195 32.12 22.48 2.08
CA ARG A 195 33.12 21.95 1.15
C ARG A 195 33.98 20.97 1.96
N ILE A 196 33.82 19.68 1.65
CA ILE A 196 34.82 18.71 2.10
C ILE A 196 36.07 19.02 1.31
N LEU A 197 37.03 19.60 1.98
CA LEU A 197 38.37 19.75 1.48
C LEU A 197 39.19 18.57 1.94
N ASN A 198 39.65 17.78 0.96
CA ASN A 198 40.72 16.77 0.97
C ASN A 198 40.50 15.53 1.83
#